data_7bbb3fe5848730ea2a47766e38d07d19
#
_entry.id   7bbb3fe5848730ea2a47766e38d07d19
#
_cell.length_a   1.000
_cell.length_b   1.000
_cell.length_c   1.000
_cell.angle_alpha   90.00
_cell.angle_beta   90.00
_cell.angle_gamma   90.00
#
_symmetry.space_group_name_H-M   'P 1'
#
loop_
_entity.id
_entity.type
_entity.pdbx_description
1 polymer ?
#
loop_
_entity_poly.entity_id
_entity_poly.type
_entity_poly.pdbx_seq_one_letter_code
_entity_poly.pdbx_strand_id
1 'polypeptide(L)'
;FKPACPAGTLNGAGSSAQANAINQVIQDYAAACPKTKINYTPSGSGAGIESFIGKQVDFAGSDSALNPDKGEVDKAKATCGADAWHLPLAAGPIAVVYNVDGVSKLNLKTETLAKIFAGQIKKWDDDAIKADNPDAKLPSENISVYYRADKSGNTDNFTKFLNKAAGDVWTEKHSKEWKGTGKGAD
;
A
#
# COMPACT_ATOMS: atom_id res chain seq x y z
N PHE A 1 0.29 -12.39 28.29
CA PHE A 1 -1.05 -12.01 27.80
C PHE A 1 -1.89 -13.26 27.55
N LYS A 2 -3.08 -13.32 28.13
CA LYS A 2 -4.04 -14.41 27.90
C LYS A 2 -5.19 -13.84 27.06
N PRO A 3 -5.37 -14.28 25.81
CA PRO A 3 -6.43 -13.75 24.94
C PRO A 3 -7.81 -14.15 25.47
N ALA A 4 -8.81 -13.30 25.23
CA ALA A 4 -10.21 -13.71 25.35
C ALA A 4 -10.53 -14.66 24.19
N CYS A 5 -11.21 -15.77 24.48
CA CYS A 5 -11.52 -16.82 23.50
C CYS A 5 -13.05 -16.95 23.32
N PRO A 6 -13.75 -15.97 22.76
CA PRO A 6 -15.16 -16.12 22.46
C PRO A 6 -15.35 -17.20 21.37
N ALA A 7 -16.44 -17.95 21.45
CA ALA A 7 -16.80 -18.84 20.35
C ALA A 7 -17.43 -18.04 19.20
N GLY A 8 -17.11 -18.38 17.97
CA GLY A 8 -17.70 -17.75 16.79
C GLY A 8 -16.74 -17.64 15.60
N THR A 9 -17.21 -17.01 14.55
CA THR A 9 -16.42 -16.76 13.32
C THR A 9 -16.33 -15.27 13.07
N LEU A 10 -15.11 -14.78 12.75
CA LEU A 10 -14.84 -13.44 12.26
C LEU A 10 -14.28 -13.53 10.86
N ASN A 11 -14.79 -12.71 9.95
CA ASN A 11 -14.32 -12.61 8.58
C ASN A 11 -13.71 -11.24 8.36
N GLY A 12 -12.51 -11.22 7.80
CA GLY A 12 -11.79 -10.02 7.45
C GLY A 12 -11.34 -10.04 5.99
N ALA A 13 -11.14 -8.86 5.44
CA ALA A 13 -10.55 -8.70 4.11
C ALA A 13 -9.70 -7.43 4.06
N GLY A 14 -8.81 -7.34 3.08
CA GLY A 14 -8.08 -6.10 2.86
C GLY A 14 -6.62 -6.25 2.47
N SER A 15 -5.74 -5.45 3.08
CA SER A 15 -4.34 -5.34 2.69
C SER A 15 -3.67 -6.69 2.46
N SER A 16 -3.13 -6.88 1.25
CA SER A 16 -2.30 -8.03 0.91
C SER A 16 -0.89 -7.93 1.51
N ALA A 17 -0.42 -6.72 1.83
CA ALA A 17 0.87 -6.52 2.48
C ALA A 17 0.88 -7.06 3.93
N GLN A 18 -0.30 -7.11 4.58
CA GLN A 18 -0.45 -7.66 5.93
C GLN A 18 -0.66 -9.18 5.95
N ALA A 19 -0.90 -9.83 4.80
CA ALA A 19 -1.39 -11.20 4.73
C ALA A 19 -0.53 -12.20 5.53
N ASN A 20 0.79 -12.14 5.39
CA ASN A 20 1.67 -13.07 6.09
C ASN A 20 1.62 -12.85 7.62
N ALA A 21 1.67 -11.61 8.07
CA ALA A 21 1.62 -11.28 9.49
C ALA A 21 0.28 -11.67 10.12
N ILE A 22 -0.83 -11.29 9.46
CA ILE A 22 -2.16 -11.56 10.00
C ILE A 22 -2.49 -13.06 9.99
N ASN A 23 -2.04 -13.80 8.97
CA ASN A 23 -2.22 -15.25 8.92
C ASN A 23 -1.45 -15.96 10.04
N GLN A 24 -0.23 -15.50 10.37
CA GLN A 24 0.50 -16.04 11.51
C GLN A 24 -0.24 -15.78 12.83
N VAL A 25 -0.70 -14.54 13.03
CA VAL A 25 -1.50 -14.18 14.20
C VAL A 25 -2.77 -15.02 14.31
N ILE A 26 -3.46 -15.27 13.19
CA ILE A 26 -4.66 -16.11 13.15
C ILE A 26 -4.33 -17.55 13.57
N GLN A 27 -3.23 -18.12 13.08
CA GLN A 27 -2.80 -19.47 13.47
C GLN A 27 -2.49 -19.58 14.96
N ASP A 28 -1.72 -18.62 15.49
CA ASP A 28 -1.36 -18.59 16.92
C ASP A 28 -2.61 -18.41 17.80
N TYR A 29 -3.53 -17.55 17.37
CA TYR A 29 -4.80 -17.33 18.06
C TYR A 29 -5.69 -18.58 18.03
N ALA A 30 -5.79 -19.27 16.91
CA ALA A 30 -6.57 -20.50 16.78
C ALA A 30 -6.04 -21.63 17.68
N ALA A 31 -4.72 -21.72 17.84
CA ALA A 31 -4.10 -22.67 18.77
C ALA A 31 -4.48 -22.38 20.24
N ALA A 32 -4.54 -21.10 20.61
CA ALA A 32 -4.95 -20.67 21.96
C ALA A 32 -6.47 -20.71 22.17
N CYS A 33 -7.27 -20.48 21.12
CA CYS A 33 -8.72 -20.29 21.16
C CYS A 33 -9.45 -21.17 20.16
N PRO A 34 -9.52 -22.51 20.34
CA PRO A 34 -9.99 -23.46 19.33
C PRO A 34 -11.48 -23.34 18.97
N LYS A 35 -12.27 -22.58 19.74
CA LYS A 35 -13.68 -22.30 19.46
C LYS A 35 -13.91 -21.02 18.63
N THR A 36 -12.84 -20.27 18.34
CA THR A 36 -12.89 -19.04 17.52
C THR A 36 -12.29 -19.33 16.16
N LYS A 37 -13.00 -18.99 15.09
CA LYS A 37 -12.50 -19.06 13.72
C LYS A 37 -12.32 -17.65 13.17
N ILE A 38 -11.14 -17.34 12.63
CA ILE A 38 -10.89 -16.07 11.96
C ILE A 38 -10.46 -16.39 10.53
N ASN A 39 -11.12 -15.76 9.55
CA ASN A 39 -10.77 -15.85 8.14
C ASN A 39 -10.27 -14.48 7.67
N TYR A 40 -9.25 -14.46 6.81
CA TYR A 40 -8.77 -13.23 6.19
C TYR A 40 -8.55 -13.41 4.69
N THR A 41 -9.11 -12.50 3.88
CA THR A 41 -8.96 -12.48 2.43
C THR A 41 -8.09 -11.30 1.99
N PRO A 42 -6.90 -11.51 1.44
CA PRO A 42 -6.00 -10.45 1.00
C PRO A 42 -6.45 -9.87 -0.35
N SER A 43 -7.42 -8.96 -0.33
CA SER A 43 -8.06 -8.37 -1.51
C SER A 43 -7.59 -6.95 -1.86
N GLY A 44 -6.60 -6.42 -1.11
CA GLY A 44 -6.17 -5.02 -1.17
C GLY A 44 -6.95 -4.12 -0.21
N SER A 45 -6.30 -3.04 0.24
CA SER A 45 -6.86 -2.14 1.27
C SER A 45 -8.20 -1.53 0.86
N GLY A 46 -8.33 -1.12 -0.41
CA GLY A 46 -9.56 -0.50 -0.89
C GLY A 46 -10.73 -1.47 -0.90
N ALA A 47 -10.55 -2.68 -1.44
CA ALA A 47 -11.58 -3.72 -1.46
C ALA A 47 -11.97 -4.15 -0.04
N GLY A 48 -11.00 -4.24 0.88
CA GLY A 48 -11.29 -4.52 2.29
C GLY A 48 -12.16 -3.46 2.95
N ILE A 49 -11.86 -2.18 2.75
CA ILE A 49 -12.67 -1.06 3.25
C ILE A 49 -14.07 -1.09 2.64
N GLU A 50 -14.19 -1.32 1.32
CA GLU A 50 -15.49 -1.43 0.65
C GLU A 50 -16.33 -2.59 1.22
N SER A 51 -15.71 -3.76 1.42
CA SER A 51 -16.36 -4.93 2.03
C SER A 51 -16.81 -4.69 3.46
N PHE A 52 -16.01 -3.97 4.25
CA PHE A 52 -16.37 -3.58 5.62
C PHE A 52 -17.57 -2.62 5.64
N ILE A 53 -17.52 -1.55 4.82
CA ILE A 53 -18.62 -0.60 4.68
C ILE A 53 -19.89 -1.31 4.17
N GLY A 54 -19.75 -2.28 3.27
CA GLY A 54 -20.84 -3.10 2.74
C GLY A 54 -21.34 -4.20 3.67
N LYS A 55 -20.83 -4.31 4.91
CA LYS A 55 -21.20 -5.35 5.90
C LYS A 55 -20.92 -6.78 5.41
N GLN A 56 -19.96 -6.95 4.51
CA GLN A 56 -19.57 -8.27 3.99
C GLN A 56 -18.52 -8.94 4.87
N VAL A 57 -17.79 -8.14 5.66
CA VAL A 57 -16.78 -8.60 6.61
C VAL A 57 -16.91 -7.86 7.94
N ASP A 58 -16.39 -8.47 9.00
CA ASP A 58 -16.44 -7.94 10.37
C ASP A 58 -15.31 -6.94 10.63
N PHE A 59 -14.19 -7.06 9.92
CA PHE A 59 -13.06 -6.14 10.02
C PHE A 59 -12.33 -6.00 8.68
N ALA A 60 -11.61 -4.90 8.49
CA ALA A 60 -10.79 -4.66 7.32
C ALA A 60 -9.33 -4.42 7.69
N GLY A 61 -8.41 -5.06 6.95
CA GLY A 61 -6.99 -4.71 6.97
C GLY A 61 -6.69 -3.60 5.97
N SER A 62 -6.00 -2.56 6.39
CA SER A 62 -5.63 -1.48 5.49
C SER A 62 -4.28 -0.89 5.85
N ASP A 63 -3.46 -0.55 4.83
CA ASP A 63 -2.18 0.13 5.01
C ASP A 63 -2.37 1.66 5.06
N SER A 64 -3.57 2.17 4.82
CA SER A 64 -3.92 3.58 4.93
C SER A 64 -5.23 3.76 5.71
N ALA A 65 -5.36 4.89 6.41
CA ALA A 65 -6.58 5.23 7.12
C ALA A 65 -7.78 5.40 6.17
N LEU A 66 -8.99 5.37 6.74
CA LEU A 66 -10.21 5.75 6.02
C LEU A 66 -10.07 7.19 5.50
N ASN A 67 -10.41 7.40 4.23
CA ASN A 67 -10.26 8.69 3.56
C ASN A 67 -11.54 9.53 3.74
N PRO A 68 -11.47 10.67 4.48
CA PRO A 68 -12.63 11.53 4.68
C PRO A 68 -13.09 12.20 3.37
N ASP A 69 -12.18 12.57 2.47
CA ASP A 69 -12.53 13.22 1.21
C ASP A 69 -13.34 12.29 0.26
N LYS A 70 -13.22 10.97 0.45
CA LYS A 70 -14.02 9.96 -0.26
C LYS A 70 -15.27 9.52 0.53
N GLY A 71 -15.53 10.13 1.67
CA GLY A 71 -16.64 9.80 2.56
C GLY A 71 -16.51 8.39 3.19
N GLU A 72 -15.31 7.80 3.21
CA GLU A 72 -15.11 6.47 3.80
C GLU A 72 -15.40 6.48 5.32
N VAL A 73 -15.04 7.57 6.01
CA VAL A 73 -15.27 7.73 7.46
C VAL A 73 -16.77 7.73 7.77
N ASP A 74 -17.54 8.56 7.08
CA ASP A 74 -19.00 8.69 7.32
C ASP A 74 -19.75 7.40 6.97
N LYS A 75 -19.35 6.73 5.88
CA LYS A 75 -19.92 5.44 5.48
C LYS A 75 -19.61 4.36 6.51
N ALA A 76 -18.38 4.27 6.99
CA ALA A 76 -18.00 3.32 8.04
C ALA A 76 -18.76 3.59 9.35
N LYS A 77 -18.90 4.87 9.73
CA LYS A 77 -19.71 5.27 10.89
C LYS A 77 -21.18 4.87 10.75
N ALA A 78 -21.78 5.09 9.58
CA ALA A 78 -23.15 4.68 9.30
C ALA A 78 -23.32 3.15 9.38
N THR A 79 -22.32 2.40 8.93
CA THR A 79 -22.32 0.92 8.99
C THR A 79 -22.21 0.39 10.41
N CYS A 80 -21.34 0.99 11.23
CA CYS A 80 -21.08 0.54 12.60
C CYS A 80 -22.08 1.09 13.62
N GLY A 81 -22.82 2.16 13.29
CA GLY A 81 -23.61 2.94 14.25
C GLY A 81 -22.76 3.78 15.23
N ALA A 82 -21.43 3.77 15.06
CA ALA A 82 -20.46 4.51 15.85
C ALA A 82 -19.19 4.74 15.00
N ASP A 83 -18.25 5.56 15.49
CA ASP A 83 -16.99 5.79 14.81
C ASP A 83 -16.20 4.48 14.66
N ALA A 84 -15.71 4.22 13.44
CA ALA A 84 -14.87 3.07 13.17
C ALA A 84 -13.49 3.24 13.84
N TRP A 85 -13.01 2.20 14.51
CA TRP A 85 -11.72 2.23 15.17
C TRP A 85 -10.60 1.84 14.21
N HIS A 86 -9.52 2.61 14.25
CA HIS A 86 -8.26 2.27 13.59
C HIS A 86 -7.30 1.70 14.63
N LEU A 87 -7.00 0.41 14.50
CA LEU A 87 -6.09 -0.29 15.41
C LEU A 87 -4.76 -0.52 14.68
N PRO A 88 -3.64 0.10 15.11
CA PRO A 88 -2.33 -0.21 14.55
C PRO A 88 -1.96 -1.69 14.83
N LEU A 89 -1.71 -2.45 13.76
CA LEU A 89 -1.35 -3.87 13.85
C LEU A 89 0.15 -4.07 13.58
N ALA A 90 0.65 -3.51 12.48
CA ALA A 90 2.03 -3.67 12.03
C ALA A 90 2.49 -2.42 11.30
N ALA A 91 3.79 -2.20 11.25
CA ALA A 91 4.42 -1.17 10.44
C ALA A 91 5.46 -1.82 9.53
N GLY A 92 5.47 -1.42 8.25
CA GLY A 92 6.44 -1.85 7.27
C GLY A 92 6.86 -0.71 6.36
N PRO A 93 8.13 -0.66 5.91
CA PRO A 93 8.59 0.34 4.96
C PRO A 93 8.01 0.06 3.56
N ILE A 94 7.74 1.13 2.82
CA ILE A 94 7.49 1.05 1.37
C ILE A 94 8.82 1.23 0.68
N ALA A 95 9.28 0.21 -0.06
CA ALA A 95 10.52 0.24 -0.82
C ALA A 95 10.23 0.42 -2.31
N VAL A 96 11.05 1.23 -2.97
CA VAL A 96 11.12 1.28 -4.43
C VAL A 96 12.23 0.32 -4.86
N VAL A 97 11.84 -0.73 -5.57
CA VAL A 97 12.77 -1.74 -6.08
C VAL A 97 13.11 -1.45 -7.54
N TYR A 98 14.30 -1.80 -7.96
CA TYR A 98 14.75 -1.66 -9.34
C TYR A 98 15.54 -2.89 -9.79
N ASN A 99 15.55 -3.11 -11.10
CA ASN A 99 16.38 -4.10 -11.74
C ASN A 99 17.03 -3.46 -12.97
N VAL A 100 18.34 -3.21 -12.90
CA VAL A 100 19.13 -2.58 -13.98
C VAL A 100 20.47 -3.31 -14.08
N ASP A 101 20.79 -3.81 -15.24
CA ASP A 101 22.00 -4.59 -15.47
C ASP A 101 23.25 -3.77 -15.15
N GLY A 102 24.14 -4.36 -14.35
CA GLY A 102 25.40 -3.75 -13.95
C GLY A 102 25.27 -2.63 -12.89
N VAL A 103 24.09 -2.36 -12.36
CA VAL A 103 23.87 -1.33 -11.34
C VAL A 103 23.44 -1.97 -10.02
N SER A 104 24.40 -2.19 -9.13
CA SER A 104 24.14 -2.79 -7.82
C SER A 104 23.61 -1.79 -6.78
N LYS A 105 23.89 -0.49 -6.96
CA LYS A 105 23.42 0.58 -6.09
C LYS A 105 22.95 1.75 -6.92
N LEU A 106 21.71 2.18 -6.67
CA LEU A 106 21.09 3.33 -7.30
C LEU A 106 20.62 4.31 -6.21
N ASN A 107 21.04 5.56 -6.31
CA ASN A 107 20.57 6.65 -5.49
C ASN A 107 19.60 7.50 -6.32
N LEU A 108 18.49 7.89 -5.74
CA LEU A 108 17.53 8.78 -6.40
C LEU A 108 17.09 9.85 -5.40
N LYS A 109 17.26 11.10 -5.76
CA LYS A 109 16.59 12.19 -5.05
C LYS A 109 15.09 12.07 -5.21
N THR A 110 14.34 12.59 -4.26
CA THR A 110 12.88 12.50 -4.27
C THR A 110 12.27 13.10 -5.55
N GLU A 111 12.82 14.22 -6.02
CA GLU A 111 12.37 14.85 -7.27
C GLU A 111 12.63 13.97 -8.49
N THR A 112 13.83 13.37 -8.59
CA THR A 112 14.20 12.41 -9.66
C THR A 112 13.25 11.22 -9.65
N LEU A 113 12.98 10.66 -8.46
CA LEU A 113 12.04 9.58 -8.27
C LEU A 113 10.62 9.97 -8.74
N ALA A 114 10.14 11.14 -8.32
CA ALA A 114 8.84 11.63 -8.73
C ALA A 114 8.72 11.81 -10.25
N LYS A 115 9.77 12.33 -10.92
CA LYS A 115 9.83 12.47 -12.38
C LYS A 115 9.76 11.13 -13.11
N ILE A 116 10.39 10.09 -12.55
CA ILE A 116 10.31 8.72 -13.11
C ILE A 116 8.85 8.23 -13.06
N PHE A 117 8.22 8.30 -11.89
CA PHE A 117 6.85 7.82 -11.70
C PHE A 117 5.80 8.69 -12.40
N ALA A 118 6.07 9.98 -12.63
CA ALA A 118 5.26 10.87 -13.46
C ALA A 118 5.50 10.68 -14.97
N GLY A 119 6.48 9.86 -15.37
CA GLY A 119 6.81 9.59 -16.78
C GLY A 119 7.56 10.71 -17.50
N GLN A 120 8.12 11.65 -16.75
CA GLN A 120 8.97 12.71 -17.28
C GLN A 120 10.37 12.19 -17.60
N ILE A 121 10.91 11.32 -16.76
CA ILE A 121 12.16 10.56 -16.98
C ILE A 121 11.80 9.17 -17.49
N LYS A 122 12.33 8.79 -18.65
CA LYS A 122 11.98 7.54 -19.33
C LYS A 122 13.15 6.60 -19.57
N LYS A 123 14.37 7.05 -19.31
CA LYS A 123 15.60 6.24 -19.52
C LYS A 123 16.47 6.26 -18.27
N TRP A 124 17.20 5.17 -18.07
CA TRP A 124 18.12 5.05 -16.94
C TRP A 124 19.30 6.01 -17.03
N ASP A 125 19.76 6.36 -18.25
CA ASP A 125 20.87 7.28 -18.48
C ASP A 125 20.45 8.76 -18.56
N ASP A 126 19.26 9.12 -18.06
CA ASP A 126 18.81 10.51 -17.95
C ASP A 126 19.77 11.33 -17.06
N ASP A 127 19.98 12.59 -17.43
CA ASP A 127 20.94 13.47 -16.76
C ASP A 127 20.63 13.67 -15.26
N ALA A 128 19.36 13.66 -14.87
CA ALA A 128 18.98 13.75 -13.45
C ALA A 128 19.40 12.49 -12.68
N ILE A 129 19.26 11.29 -13.28
CA ILE A 129 19.70 10.04 -12.65
C ILE A 129 21.24 9.98 -12.61
N LYS A 130 21.92 10.40 -13.67
CA LYS A 130 23.40 10.52 -13.69
C LYS A 130 23.91 11.47 -12.62
N ALA A 131 23.24 12.61 -12.43
CA ALA A 131 23.63 13.59 -11.39
C ALA A 131 23.47 13.03 -9.96
N ASP A 132 22.52 12.12 -9.75
CA ASP A 132 22.34 11.43 -8.47
C ASP A 132 23.33 10.25 -8.30
N ASN A 133 23.98 9.78 -9.39
CA ASN A 133 24.86 8.60 -9.45
C ASN A 133 26.08 8.84 -10.35
N PRO A 134 27.00 9.76 -9.99
CA PRO A 134 28.10 10.18 -10.88
C PRO A 134 29.04 9.04 -11.27
N ASP A 135 29.19 8.03 -10.43
CA ASP A 135 30.12 6.91 -10.64
C ASP A 135 29.42 5.68 -11.28
N ALA A 136 28.09 5.73 -11.50
CA ALA A 136 27.37 4.59 -12.06
C ALA A 136 27.41 4.58 -13.58
N LYS A 137 27.63 3.40 -14.16
CA LYS A 137 27.48 3.18 -15.60
C LYS A 137 26.03 2.84 -15.91
N LEU A 138 25.22 3.86 -16.13
CA LEU A 138 23.80 3.70 -16.39
C LEU A 138 23.56 3.34 -17.87
N PRO A 139 22.78 2.29 -18.17
CA PRO A 139 22.48 1.91 -19.56
C PRO A 139 21.49 2.87 -20.23
N SER A 140 21.59 3.05 -21.55
CA SER A 140 20.62 3.83 -22.31
C SER A 140 19.37 3.00 -22.64
N GLU A 141 18.72 2.51 -21.60
CA GLU A 141 17.51 1.68 -21.69
C GLU A 141 16.29 2.40 -21.13
N ASN A 142 15.11 2.01 -21.61
CA ASN A 142 13.86 2.58 -21.12
C ASN A 142 13.53 2.05 -19.71
N ILE A 143 13.04 2.94 -18.87
CA ILE A 143 12.50 2.58 -17.56
C ILE A 143 11.08 2.03 -17.75
N SER A 144 10.85 0.80 -17.27
CA SER A 144 9.52 0.23 -17.15
C SER A 144 9.05 0.38 -15.71
N VAL A 145 8.10 1.27 -15.48
CA VAL A 145 7.50 1.48 -14.16
C VAL A 145 6.39 0.45 -13.93
N TYR A 146 6.39 -0.19 -12.76
CA TYR A 146 5.33 -1.10 -12.30
C TYR A 146 4.69 -0.55 -11.04
N TYR A 147 3.38 -0.71 -10.95
CA TYR A 147 2.57 -0.25 -9.82
C TYR A 147 1.47 -1.28 -9.50
N ARG A 148 0.86 -1.18 -8.33
CA ARG A 148 -0.26 -2.02 -7.91
C ARG A 148 -1.51 -1.69 -8.74
N ALA A 149 -2.07 -2.70 -9.42
CA ALA A 149 -3.29 -2.55 -10.22
C ALA A 149 -4.56 -2.40 -9.35
N ASP A 150 -4.54 -2.98 -8.15
CA ASP A 150 -5.62 -2.90 -7.17
C ASP A 150 -5.66 -1.55 -6.42
N LYS A 151 -6.75 -1.31 -5.68
CA LYS A 151 -6.86 -0.17 -4.76
C LYS A 151 -6.00 -0.41 -3.51
N SER A 152 -4.72 -0.06 -3.59
CA SER A 152 -3.71 -0.38 -2.58
C SER A 152 -3.48 0.76 -1.58
N GLY A 153 -3.42 0.43 -0.29
CA GLY A 153 -2.98 1.37 0.75
C GLY A 153 -1.51 1.77 0.61
N ASN A 154 -0.66 0.88 0.07
CA ASN A 154 0.73 1.23 -0.26
C ASN A 154 0.79 2.32 -1.35
N THR A 155 -0.05 2.22 -2.38
CA THR A 155 -0.18 3.26 -3.42
C THR A 155 -0.61 4.60 -2.80
N ASP A 156 -1.57 4.58 -1.88
CA ASP A 156 -2.04 5.79 -1.18
C ASP A 156 -0.91 6.48 -0.41
N ASN A 157 -0.15 5.71 0.38
CA ASN A 157 0.96 6.24 1.15
C ASN A 157 2.12 6.71 0.27
N PHE A 158 2.43 5.98 -0.81
CA PHE A 158 3.49 6.36 -1.74
C PHE A 158 3.13 7.65 -2.50
N THR A 159 1.90 7.76 -3.01
CA THR A 159 1.45 8.97 -3.71
C THR A 159 1.35 10.17 -2.77
N LYS A 160 0.98 9.95 -1.49
CA LYS A 160 1.04 10.99 -0.46
C LYS A 160 2.47 11.48 -0.20
N PHE A 161 3.44 10.56 -0.16
CA PHE A 161 4.85 10.90 -0.05
C PHE A 161 5.31 11.73 -1.27
N LEU A 162 5.03 11.28 -2.49
CA LEU A 162 5.41 12.01 -3.71
C LEU A 162 4.81 13.42 -3.74
N ASN A 163 3.52 13.56 -3.44
CA ASN A 163 2.83 14.85 -3.41
C ASN A 163 3.44 15.80 -2.36
N LYS A 164 3.74 15.28 -1.14
CA LYS A 164 4.30 16.10 -0.07
C LYS A 164 5.76 16.49 -0.31
N ALA A 165 6.57 15.61 -0.86
CA ALA A 165 8.02 15.77 -0.97
C ALA A 165 8.51 16.29 -2.34
N ALA A 166 7.67 16.18 -3.38
CA ALA A 166 7.94 16.64 -4.75
C ALA A 166 6.66 17.15 -5.43
N GLY A 167 5.87 17.98 -4.76
CA GLY A 167 4.56 18.44 -5.21
C GLY A 167 4.57 19.23 -6.52
N ASP A 168 5.67 19.87 -6.87
CA ASP A 168 5.83 20.57 -8.16
C ASP A 168 5.92 19.59 -9.35
N VAL A 169 6.34 18.35 -9.09
CA VAL A 169 6.43 17.28 -10.09
C VAL A 169 5.22 16.36 -10.03
N TRP A 170 4.85 15.94 -8.82
CA TRP A 170 3.70 15.07 -8.57
C TRP A 170 2.54 15.90 -8.01
N THR A 171 1.71 16.43 -8.90
CA THR A 171 0.58 17.33 -8.57
C THR A 171 -0.69 16.58 -8.17
N GLU A 172 -0.75 15.27 -8.44
CA GLU A 172 -1.91 14.45 -8.10
C GLU A 172 -2.07 14.30 -6.59
N LYS A 173 -3.31 14.40 -6.11
CA LYS A 173 -3.64 14.06 -4.71
C LYS A 173 -3.38 12.58 -4.46
N HIS A 174 -3.05 12.24 -3.21
CA HIS A 174 -2.88 10.85 -2.82
C HIS A 174 -4.14 10.01 -3.08
N SER A 175 -3.93 8.76 -3.46
CA SER A 175 -5.03 7.85 -3.82
C SER A 175 -4.58 6.39 -3.66
N LYS A 176 -5.53 5.51 -3.31
CA LYS A 176 -5.34 4.07 -3.40
C LYS A 176 -5.23 3.59 -4.85
N GLU A 177 -5.73 4.38 -5.81
CA GLU A 177 -5.63 4.13 -7.25
C GLU A 177 -4.42 4.88 -7.82
N TRP A 178 -3.63 4.20 -8.66
CA TRP A 178 -2.47 4.80 -9.29
C TRP A 178 -2.85 5.86 -10.33
N LYS A 179 -2.10 6.97 -10.34
CA LYS A 179 -2.31 8.11 -11.24
C LYS A 179 -1.10 8.44 -12.11
N GLY A 180 0.02 7.76 -11.90
CA GLY A 180 1.24 7.93 -12.69
C GLY A 180 1.28 7.08 -13.95
N THR A 181 2.48 6.91 -14.49
CA THR A 181 2.74 6.06 -15.66
C THR A 181 3.08 4.64 -15.25
N GLY A 182 3.15 3.73 -16.23
CA GLY A 182 3.63 2.36 -16.00
C GLY A 182 2.61 1.28 -16.33
N LYS A 183 2.87 0.08 -15.82
CA LYS A 183 2.04 -1.11 -15.98
C LYS A 183 1.54 -1.58 -14.61
N GLY A 184 0.24 -1.83 -14.51
CA GLY A 184 -0.36 -2.43 -13.34
C GLY A 184 0.11 -3.88 -13.17
N ALA A 185 0.41 -4.25 -11.92
CA ALA A 185 0.74 -5.60 -11.50
C ALA A 185 -0.01 -5.93 -10.20
N ASP A 186 -0.47 -7.17 -10.10
CA ASP A 186 -1.17 -7.73 -8.92
C ASP A 186 -0.19 -8.55 -8.07
#